data_cec2c41c787b9c3c78456e616bedb3c9
#
_entry.id   cec2c41c787b9c3c78456e616bedb3c9
#
_cell.length_a   1.000
_cell.length_b   1.000
_cell.length_c   1.000
_cell.angle_alpha   90.00
_cell.angle_beta   90.00
_cell.angle_gamma   90.00
#
_symmetry.space_group_name_H-M   'P 1'
#
loop_
_entity.id
_entity.type
_entity.pdbx_description
1 polymer ?
#
loop_
_entity_poly.entity_id
_entity_poly.type
_entity_poly.pdbx_seq_one_letter_code
_entity_poly.pdbx_strand_id
1 'polypeptide(L)'
;MIYLQPLTENDLHLTLEWRNDDSIRKWFKTSDTLSLAQHHTWFSMRRDDPNDLIFIAKRVSDSQSVGQVSLYNIDPLTKTAEVGRFISAPNYAGNGYMKNACQILLDMAFNKIGLQNIFLEVFSNNTRAINLYKNLGFSYISTTNDLDRYEMTIDHWRQKN
;
A
#
# COMPACT_ATOMS: atom_id res chain seq x y z
N MET A 1 -3.58 2.72 -17.54
CA MET A 1 -3.11 1.37 -17.17
C MET A 1 -1.77 1.49 -16.45
N ILE A 2 -1.60 0.72 -15.38
CA ILE A 2 -0.36 0.70 -14.58
C ILE A 2 0.13 -0.74 -14.39
N TYR A 3 1.37 -0.89 -13.94
CA TYR A 3 1.94 -2.15 -13.48
C TYR A 3 2.71 -1.93 -12.18
N LEU A 4 2.94 -2.99 -11.43
CA LEU A 4 3.72 -2.96 -10.18
C LEU A 4 5.11 -3.52 -10.43
N GLN A 5 6.11 -2.82 -9.92
CA GLN A 5 7.51 -3.23 -9.96
C GLN A 5 8.07 -3.24 -8.54
N PRO A 6 8.82 -4.28 -8.13
CA PRO A 6 9.46 -4.27 -6.82
C PRO A 6 10.31 -3.01 -6.60
N LEU A 7 10.21 -2.45 -5.39
CA LEU A 7 11.02 -1.30 -4.99
C LEU A 7 12.51 -1.66 -5.04
N THR A 8 13.32 -0.78 -5.60
CA THR A 8 14.79 -0.93 -5.65
C THR A 8 15.47 0.26 -5.00
N GLU A 9 16.77 0.15 -4.74
CA GLU A 9 17.57 1.27 -4.21
C GLU A 9 17.49 2.52 -5.08
N ASN A 10 17.36 2.36 -6.39
CA ASN A 10 17.25 3.48 -7.33
C ASN A 10 15.96 4.28 -7.17
N ASP A 11 14.94 3.72 -6.53
CA ASP A 11 13.66 4.39 -6.29
C ASP A 11 13.66 5.20 -4.98
N LEU A 12 14.64 5.02 -4.10
CA LEU A 12 14.57 5.52 -2.72
C LEU A 12 14.61 7.05 -2.62
N HIS A 13 15.32 7.74 -3.49
CA HIS A 13 15.28 9.20 -3.51
C HIS A 13 13.87 9.72 -3.80
N LEU A 14 13.20 9.13 -4.77
CA LEU A 14 11.85 9.53 -5.17
C LEU A 14 10.83 9.19 -4.09
N THR A 15 10.87 7.97 -3.57
CA THR A 15 9.92 7.54 -2.53
C THR A 15 10.11 8.29 -1.22
N LEU A 16 11.34 8.68 -0.89
CA LEU A 16 11.62 9.54 0.26
C LEU A 16 11.03 10.93 0.08
N GLU A 17 11.17 11.53 -1.11
CA GLU A 17 10.55 12.82 -1.43
C GLU A 17 9.04 12.76 -1.22
N TRP A 18 8.38 11.72 -1.71
CA TRP A 18 6.94 11.53 -1.49
C TRP A 18 6.62 11.35 -0.01
N ARG A 19 7.36 10.47 0.68
CA ARG A 19 7.12 10.15 2.11
C ARG A 19 7.29 11.36 3.01
N ASN A 20 8.18 12.30 2.65
CA ASN A 20 8.44 13.52 3.40
C ASN A 20 7.54 14.68 3.04
N ASP A 21 6.72 14.56 2.00
CA ASP A 21 5.74 15.58 1.65
C ASP A 21 4.73 15.76 2.80
N ASP A 22 4.46 17.00 3.21
CA ASP A 22 3.61 17.32 4.34
C ASP A 22 2.18 16.76 4.17
N SER A 23 1.67 16.72 2.95
CA SER A 23 0.34 16.19 2.65
C SER A 23 0.25 14.67 2.74
N ILE A 24 1.38 13.98 2.72
CA ILE A 24 1.50 12.52 2.73
C ILE A 24 1.91 12.03 4.12
N ARG A 25 3.00 12.57 4.69
CA ARG A 25 3.58 12.08 5.96
C ARG A 25 2.62 12.11 7.12
N LYS A 26 1.69 13.06 7.15
CA LYS A 26 0.69 13.18 8.22
C LYS A 26 -0.21 11.95 8.36
N TRP A 27 -0.31 11.13 7.33
CA TRP A 27 -1.14 9.92 7.32
C TRP A 27 -0.40 8.64 7.69
N PHE A 28 0.92 8.74 7.93
CA PHE A 28 1.70 7.64 8.47
C PHE A 28 1.67 7.65 10.00
N LYS A 29 1.72 6.46 10.62
CA LYS A 29 1.77 6.33 12.09
C LYS A 29 2.97 7.06 12.68
N THR A 30 4.11 7.02 12.00
CA THR A 30 5.29 7.85 12.28
C THR A 30 5.32 8.98 11.27
N SER A 31 4.93 10.18 11.69
CA SER A 31 4.72 11.31 10.79
C SER A 31 5.93 12.24 10.62
N ASP A 32 7.03 11.98 11.34
CA ASP A 32 8.25 12.76 11.21
C ASP A 32 8.88 12.60 9.83
N THR A 33 9.64 13.61 9.41
CA THR A 33 10.45 13.50 8.21
C THR A 33 11.59 12.50 8.41
N LEU A 34 11.96 11.80 7.36
CA LEU A 34 13.05 10.83 7.37
C LEU A 34 14.25 11.38 6.60
N SER A 35 15.46 11.05 7.08
CA SER A 35 16.68 11.24 6.30
C SER A 35 16.82 10.13 5.25
N LEU A 36 17.65 10.37 4.24
CA LEU A 36 17.97 9.34 3.24
C LEU A 36 18.58 8.11 3.90
N ALA A 37 19.47 8.31 4.89
CA ALA A 37 20.09 7.21 5.63
C ALA A 37 19.05 6.35 6.37
N GLN A 38 18.07 6.98 7.04
CA GLN A 38 16.99 6.27 7.70
C GLN A 38 16.13 5.48 6.69
N HIS A 39 15.84 6.06 5.55
CA HIS A 39 15.06 5.42 4.50
C HIS A 39 15.79 4.23 3.88
N HIS A 40 17.09 4.36 3.63
CA HIS A 40 17.96 3.26 3.19
C HIS A 40 17.99 2.12 4.20
N THR A 41 18.16 2.42 5.49
CA THR A 41 18.14 1.41 6.57
C THR A 41 16.81 0.67 6.60
N TRP A 42 15.71 1.41 6.54
CA TRP A 42 14.36 0.82 6.49
C TRP A 42 14.21 -0.15 5.31
N PHE A 43 14.65 0.23 4.13
CA PHE A 43 14.58 -0.61 2.93
C PHE A 43 15.50 -1.83 3.05
N SER A 44 16.74 -1.65 3.51
CA SER A 44 17.70 -2.73 3.67
C SER A 44 17.22 -3.84 4.60
N MET A 45 16.46 -3.49 5.62
CA MET A 45 15.87 -4.46 6.57
C MET A 45 14.72 -5.26 5.96
N ARG A 46 14.12 -4.80 4.87
CA ARG A 46 12.89 -5.38 4.28
C ARG A 46 13.09 -5.99 2.91
N ARG A 47 14.09 -5.57 2.16
CA ARG A 47 14.29 -5.94 0.75
C ARG A 47 14.33 -7.44 0.49
N ASP A 48 14.88 -8.21 1.44
CA ASP A 48 15.07 -9.66 1.32
C ASP A 48 14.05 -10.45 2.15
N ASP A 49 13.10 -9.78 2.78
CA ASP A 49 12.04 -10.42 3.56
C ASP A 49 10.93 -10.90 2.61
N PRO A 50 10.73 -12.24 2.48
CA PRO A 50 9.68 -12.77 1.60
C PRO A 50 8.26 -12.44 2.07
N ASN A 51 8.12 -11.98 3.31
CA ASN A 51 6.84 -11.64 3.92
C ASN A 51 6.57 -10.12 3.95
N ASP A 52 7.41 -9.34 3.28
CA ASP A 52 7.28 -7.88 3.16
C ASP A 52 7.57 -7.46 1.72
N LEU A 53 6.51 -7.19 0.96
CA LEU A 53 6.60 -6.88 -0.47
C LEU A 53 6.24 -5.40 -0.68
N ILE A 54 7.17 -4.66 -1.25
CA ILE A 54 7.02 -3.23 -1.52
C ILE A 54 7.12 -3.00 -3.03
N PHE A 55 6.13 -2.31 -3.60
CA PHE A 55 6.07 -2.06 -5.03
C PHE A 55 5.94 -0.59 -5.36
N ILE A 56 6.57 -0.21 -6.47
CA ILE A 56 6.31 1.05 -7.15
C ILE A 56 5.26 0.79 -8.24
N ALA A 57 4.23 1.61 -8.25
CA ALA A 57 3.25 1.64 -9.31
C ALA A 57 3.76 2.52 -10.44
N LYS A 58 3.82 1.96 -11.64
CA LYS A 58 4.30 2.65 -12.84
C LYS A 58 3.24 2.69 -13.92
N ARG A 59 3.17 3.80 -14.62
CA ARG A 59 2.28 3.98 -15.76
C ARG A 59 2.84 3.25 -16.98
N VAL A 60 2.00 2.47 -17.67
CA VAL A 60 2.43 1.65 -18.80
C VAL A 60 2.92 2.50 -19.97
N SER A 61 2.31 3.66 -20.21
CA SER A 61 2.58 4.48 -21.40
C SER A 61 3.99 5.08 -21.46
N ASP A 62 4.59 5.36 -20.30
CA ASP A 62 5.87 6.08 -20.21
C ASP A 62 6.76 5.62 -19.05
N SER A 63 6.35 4.60 -18.34
CA SER A 63 7.07 4.05 -17.17
C SER A 63 7.28 5.05 -16.02
N GLN A 64 6.50 6.12 -15.97
CA GLN A 64 6.58 7.08 -14.87
C GLN A 64 6.06 6.44 -13.58
N SER A 65 6.78 6.67 -12.48
CA SER A 65 6.39 6.22 -11.14
C SER A 65 5.26 7.10 -10.62
N VAL A 66 4.13 6.50 -10.27
CA VAL A 66 2.91 7.22 -9.88
C VAL A 66 2.48 6.96 -8.43
N GLY A 67 3.11 6.00 -7.76
CA GLY A 67 2.81 5.71 -6.36
C GLY A 67 3.54 4.48 -5.82
N GLN A 68 3.25 4.19 -4.56
CA GLN A 68 3.81 3.05 -3.84
C GLN A 68 2.68 2.27 -3.15
N VAL A 69 2.78 0.96 -3.16
CA VAL A 69 1.88 0.05 -2.42
C VAL A 69 2.70 -1.07 -1.79
N SER A 70 2.24 -1.59 -0.66
CA SER A 70 2.93 -2.69 0.03
C SER A 70 1.96 -3.75 0.54
N LEU A 71 2.43 -4.99 0.51
CA LEU A 71 1.80 -6.15 1.14
C LEU A 71 2.82 -6.73 2.12
N TYR A 72 2.52 -6.69 3.42
CA TYR A 72 3.49 -7.06 4.45
C TYR A 72 2.81 -7.78 5.61
N ASN A 73 3.61 -8.18 6.60
CA ASN A 73 3.14 -9.07 7.66
C ASN A 73 2.43 -10.31 7.08
N ILE A 74 2.96 -10.83 5.98
CA ILE A 74 2.42 -12.02 5.33
C ILE A 74 2.64 -13.21 6.24
N ASP A 75 1.56 -13.86 6.64
CA ASP A 75 1.59 -15.09 7.44
C ASP A 75 1.09 -16.24 6.57
N PRO A 76 2.00 -17.12 6.11
CA PRO A 76 1.59 -18.24 5.26
C PRO A 76 0.81 -19.31 6.01
N LEU A 77 0.88 -19.38 7.35
CA LEU A 77 0.14 -20.33 8.16
C LEU A 77 -1.32 -19.92 8.29
N THR A 78 -1.58 -18.69 8.66
CA THR A 78 -2.95 -18.16 8.78
C THR A 78 -3.51 -17.66 7.44
N LYS A 79 -2.66 -17.54 6.43
CA LYS A 79 -2.98 -17.00 5.09
C LYS A 79 -3.55 -15.59 5.16
N THR A 80 -2.93 -14.76 5.98
CA THR A 80 -3.30 -13.36 6.19
C THR A 80 -2.15 -12.44 5.84
N ALA A 81 -2.45 -11.19 5.54
CA ALA A 81 -1.47 -10.13 5.35
C ALA A 81 -2.10 -8.77 5.60
N GLU A 82 -1.23 -7.78 5.75
CA GLU A 82 -1.61 -6.37 5.83
C GLU A 82 -1.23 -5.66 4.53
N VAL A 83 -2.10 -4.77 4.06
CA VAL A 83 -1.77 -3.81 3.01
C VAL A 83 -1.63 -2.43 3.62
N GLY A 84 -0.70 -1.65 3.11
CA GLY A 84 -0.45 -0.33 3.64
C GLY A 84 0.72 0.36 2.94
N ARG A 85 1.27 1.38 3.60
CA ARG A 85 2.33 2.23 3.06
C ARG A 85 1.97 2.79 1.68
N PHE A 86 0.67 3.08 1.50
CA PHE A 86 0.16 3.62 0.24
C PHE A 86 0.59 5.07 0.07
N ILE A 87 1.21 5.36 -1.04
CA ILE A 87 1.58 6.72 -1.42
C ILE A 87 1.13 6.96 -2.85
N SER A 88 0.27 7.95 -3.04
CA SER A 88 0.02 8.52 -4.37
C SER A 88 1.05 9.63 -4.61
N ALA A 89 1.82 9.53 -5.67
CA ALA A 89 2.75 10.60 -6.02
C ALA A 89 1.98 11.92 -6.17
N PRO A 90 2.44 13.03 -5.56
CA PRO A 90 1.66 14.28 -5.50
C PRO A 90 1.13 14.76 -6.85
N ASN A 91 1.95 14.65 -7.90
CA ASN A 91 1.58 15.12 -9.25
C ASN A 91 0.56 14.20 -9.95
N TYR A 92 0.29 13.02 -9.40
CA TYR A 92 -0.59 12.02 -10.01
C TYR A 92 -1.81 11.71 -9.17
N ALA A 93 -2.02 12.44 -8.09
CA ALA A 93 -3.19 12.25 -7.23
C ALA A 93 -4.48 12.54 -8.00
N GLY A 94 -5.53 11.75 -7.72
CA GLY A 94 -6.85 11.95 -8.33
C GLY A 94 -7.04 11.32 -9.71
N ASN A 95 -6.04 10.62 -10.25
CA ASN A 95 -6.12 9.98 -11.56
C ASN A 95 -6.56 8.50 -11.51
N GLY A 96 -6.93 7.98 -10.36
CA GLY A 96 -7.35 6.59 -10.19
C GLY A 96 -6.21 5.56 -10.20
N TYR A 97 -4.96 6.00 -10.26
CA TYR A 97 -3.81 5.08 -10.30
C TYR A 97 -3.69 4.23 -9.05
N MET A 98 -3.97 4.80 -7.87
CA MET A 98 -3.89 4.06 -6.62
C MET A 98 -4.96 2.99 -6.52
N LYS A 99 -6.16 3.23 -7.04
CA LYS A 99 -7.20 2.20 -7.13
C LYS A 99 -6.72 1.03 -7.99
N ASN A 100 -6.17 1.32 -9.16
CA ASN A 100 -5.63 0.28 -10.04
C ASN A 100 -4.46 -0.47 -9.39
N ALA A 101 -3.55 0.25 -8.72
CA ALA A 101 -2.43 -0.36 -8.00
C ALA A 101 -2.91 -1.32 -6.91
N CYS A 102 -3.89 -0.91 -6.12
CA CYS A 102 -4.47 -1.74 -5.09
C CYS A 102 -5.17 -2.96 -5.67
N GLN A 103 -5.89 -2.83 -6.79
CA GLN A 103 -6.53 -3.96 -7.45
C GLN A 103 -5.51 -5.01 -7.92
N ILE A 104 -4.40 -4.58 -8.51
CA ILE A 104 -3.33 -5.49 -8.93
C ILE A 104 -2.70 -6.18 -7.70
N LEU A 105 -2.45 -5.42 -6.63
CA LEU A 105 -1.87 -5.95 -5.39
C LEU A 105 -2.79 -7.00 -4.75
N LEU A 106 -4.09 -6.71 -4.68
CA LEU A 106 -5.08 -7.64 -4.12
C LEU A 106 -5.24 -8.89 -4.97
N ASP A 107 -5.23 -8.75 -6.30
CA ASP A 107 -5.25 -9.91 -7.21
C ASP A 107 -4.04 -10.81 -6.98
N MET A 108 -2.85 -10.22 -6.86
CA MET A 108 -1.64 -10.96 -6.54
C MET A 108 -1.76 -11.67 -5.19
N ALA A 109 -2.23 -10.97 -4.16
CA ALA A 109 -2.36 -11.50 -2.81
C ALA A 109 -3.31 -12.70 -2.75
N PHE A 110 -4.49 -12.58 -3.33
CA PHE A 110 -5.51 -13.63 -3.26
C PHE A 110 -5.27 -14.75 -4.28
N ASN A 111 -4.96 -14.42 -5.53
CA ASN A 111 -4.94 -15.41 -6.60
C ASN A 111 -3.55 -16.01 -6.87
N LYS A 112 -2.46 -15.29 -6.58
CA LYS A 112 -1.10 -15.80 -6.80
C LYS A 112 -0.44 -16.31 -5.52
N ILE A 113 -0.53 -15.55 -4.43
CA ILE A 113 0.03 -15.95 -3.13
C ILE A 113 -0.90 -16.91 -2.39
N GLY A 114 -2.21 -16.79 -2.61
CA GLY A 114 -3.20 -17.68 -2.00
C GLY A 114 -3.62 -17.26 -0.60
N LEU A 115 -3.55 -15.97 -0.29
CA LEU A 115 -4.03 -15.45 0.98
C LEU A 115 -5.56 -15.54 1.07
N GLN A 116 -6.09 -15.59 2.27
CA GLN A 116 -7.53 -15.74 2.55
C GLN A 116 -8.14 -14.48 3.14
N ASN A 117 -7.36 -13.70 3.88
CA ASN A 117 -7.83 -12.46 4.48
C ASN A 117 -6.74 -11.39 4.44
N ILE A 118 -7.13 -10.18 4.09
CA ILE A 118 -6.23 -9.03 4.04
C ILE A 118 -6.85 -7.92 4.87
N PHE A 119 -6.05 -7.28 5.72
CA PHE A 119 -6.48 -6.16 6.54
C PHE A 119 -5.63 -4.92 6.29
N LEU A 120 -6.14 -3.80 6.70
CA LEU A 120 -5.45 -2.52 6.73
C LEU A 120 -5.88 -1.70 7.96
N GLU A 121 -5.02 -0.78 8.35
CA GLU A 121 -5.34 0.22 9.35
C GLU A 121 -5.18 1.61 8.72
N VAL A 122 -6.11 2.50 9.02
CA VAL A 122 -6.15 3.86 8.48
C VAL A 122 -6.66 4.82 9.55
N PHE A 123 -6.11 6.03 9.62
CA PHE A 123 -6.65 7.04 10.51
C PHE A 123 -8.12 7.32 10.20
N SER A 124 -8.95 7.38 11.25
CA SER A 124 -10.42 7.54 11.13
C SER A 124 -10.83 8.81 10.39
N ASN A 125 -9.99 9.84 10.39
CA ASN A 125 -10.23 11.11 9.68
C ASN A 125 -9.63 11.16 8.27
N ASN A 126 -8.99 10.09 7.81
CA ASN A 126 -8.46 10.01 6.43
C ASN A 126 -9.58 9.59 5.46
N THR A 127 -10.51 10.48 5.23
CA THR A 127 -11.73 10.23 4.44
C THR A 127 -11.41 9.76 3.02
N ARG A 128 -10.39 10.35 2.40
CA ARG A 128 -10.01 10.02 1.02
C ARG A 128 -9.55 8.56 0.90
N ALA A 129 -8.67 8.13 1.80
CA ALA A 129 -8.18 6.75 1.82
C ALA A 129 -9.32 5.77 2.16
N ILE A 130 -10.14 6.08 3.15
CA ILE A 130 -11.30 5.27 3.55
C ILE A 130 -12.25 5.06 2.37
N ASN A 131 -12.55 6.11 1.61
CA ASN A 131 -13.40 6.00 0.43
C ASN A 131 -12.80 5.08 -0.64
N LEU A 132 -11.48 5.16 -0.85
CA LEU A 132 -10.77 4.24 -1.75
C LEU A 132 -10.95 2.79 -1.29
N TYR A 133 -10.72 2.49 -0.02
CA TYR A 133 -10.79 1.13 0.52
C TYR A 133 -12.21 0.57 0.46
N LYS A 134 -13.21 1.37 0.79
CA LYS A 134 -14.63 0.99 0.64
C LYS A 134 -14.98 0.68 -0.82
N ASN A 135 -14.51 1.51 -1.75
CA ASN A 135 -14.73 1.28 -3.18
C ASN A 135 -14.05 0.01 -3.70
N LEU A 136 -12.94 -0.39 -3.09
CA LEU A 136 -12.27 -1.66 -3.40
C LEU A 136 -13.01 -2.87 -2.83
N GLY A 137 -13.88 -2.67 -1.84
CA GLY A 137 -14.67 -3.73 -1.22
C GLY A 137 -14.23 -4.10 0.20
N PHE A 138 -13.33 -3.33 0.82
CA PHE A 138 -12.99 -3.51 2.23
C PHE A 138 -14.16 -3.16 3.13
N SER A 139 -14.34 -3.94 4.19
CA SER A 139 -15.38 -3.74 5.21
C SER A 139 -14.77 -3.24 6.51
N TYR A 140 -15.44 -2.26 7.14
CA TYR A 140 -15.06 -1.75 8.46
C TYR A 140 -15.23 -2.83 9.53
N ILE A 141 -14.25 -2.95 10.40
CA ILE A 141 -14.23 -3.93 11.49
C ILE A 141 -14.29 -3.25 12.85
N SER A 142 -13.35 -2.33 13.13
CA SER A 142 -13.20 -1.72 14.45
C SER A 142 -12.39 -0.44 14.41
N THR A 143 -12.44 0.32 15.50
CA THR A 143 -11.59 1.51 15.70
C THR A 143 -10.87 1.38 17.03
N THR A 144 -9.56 1.59 17.03
CA THR A 144 -8.72 1.62 18.24
C THR A 144 -7.70 2.74 18.10
N ASN A 145 -7.65 3.66 19.08
CA ASN A 145 -6.68 4.78 19.09
C ASN A 145 -6.64 5.58 17.77
N ASP A 146 -7.82 6.01 17.29
CA ASP A 146 -7.99 6.78 16.06
C ASP A 146 -7.60 6.05 14.77
N LEU A 147 -7.37 4.74 14.84
CA LEU A 147 -7.14 3.88 13.69
C LEU A 147 -8.34 2.99 13.43
N ASP A 148 -8.88 3.08 12.23
CA ASP A 148 -9.91 2.17 11.72
C ASP A 148 -9.25 0.96 11.07
N ARG A 149 -9.76 -0.23 11.40
CA ARG A 149 -9.39 -1.47 10.75
C ARG A 149 -10.44 -1.85 9.72
N TYR A 150 -9.96 -2.17 8.51
CA TYR A 150 -10.77 -2.71 7.42
C TYR A 150 -10.22 -4.06 6.98
N GLU A 151 -11.08 -4.95 6.53
CA GLU A 151 -10.69 -6.28 6.07
C GLU A 151 -11.39 -6.65 4.77
N MET A 152 -10.72 -7.54 4.01
CA MET A 152 -11.23 -8.15 2.79
C MET A 152 -10.94 -9.64 2.82
N THR A 153 -11.97 -10.47 2.66
CA THR A 153 -11.82 -11.91 2.47
C THR A 153 -11.68 -12.26 0.99
N ILE A 154 -11.05 -13.40 0.71
CA ILE A 154 -10.95 -13.92 -0.67
C ILE A 154 -12.33 -14.13 -1.30
N ASP A 155 -13.31 -14.62 -0.53
CA ASP A 155 -14.65 -14.86 -1.04
C ASP A 155 -15.32 -13.56 -1.47
N HIS A 156 -15.18 -12.50 -0.64
CA HIS A 156 -15.72 -11.19 -0.99
C HIS A 156 -15.04 -10.59 -2.22
N TRP A 157 -13.72 -10.74 -2.32
CA TRP A 157 -12.94 -10.32 -3.50
C TRP A 157 -13.43 -11.01 -4.78
N ARG A 158 -13.63 -12.33 -4.72
CA ARG A 158 -14.12 -13.12 -5.86
C ARG A 158 -15.54 -12.77 -6.29
N GLN A 159 -16.41 -12.43 -5.35
CA GLN A 159 -17.78 -11.99 -5.67
C GLN A 159 -17.81 -10.64 -6.37
N LYS A 160 -16.84 -9.77 -6.08
CA LYS A 160 -16.78 -8.41 -6.61
C LYS A 160 -16.03 -8.34 -7.95
N ASN A 161 -15.17 -9.29 -8.22
CA ASN A 161 -14.29 -9.37 -9.37
C ASN A 161 -14.44 -10.72 -10.09
#